data_a8ffcb15e568177f590c6432a3a8dd4b
#
_entry.id   a8ffcb15e568177f590c6432a3a8dd4b
#
_cell.length_a   1.000
_cell.length_b   1.000
_cell.length_c   1.000
_cell.angle_alpha   90.00
_cell.angle_beta   90.00
_cell.angle_gamma   90.00
#
_symmetry.space_group_name_H-M   'P 1'
#
loop_
_entity.id
_entity.type
_entity.pdbx_description
1 polymer ?
#
loop_
_entity_poly.entity_id
_entity_poly.type
_entity_poly.pdbx_seq_one_letter_code
_entity_poly.pdbx_strand_id
1 'polypeptide(L)'
;MTEVTTRRNFLKMGAAGASVLPFLKAMPASAQGADTMVVVVGQTINSLDLHRSGTSRAAYQVGINCYDRLVSFGTKEAIGGGLSYDYSVIEPELAESWTVSDDGMTLTFKLKPEAKFWDGRKVTAQDVKWSFDRAVSVGGFPTVQMKAGGLERPEQFIAEDDDTFVIKLDRPSKLTIPDLAVPVPYVINSVEVQANAAADDPWGLEYLHTTPAGSGAFKVTRWSPGEQLVYDRNDDWAGGPLPALKRVVIREVPSPATRRALVERGDVQMAFGIPDKDAAELADTIDVFSTPVENCIHCLCPNFSFEPFQDANVRKAIAYAVPYEDIFQTAAFGRGLPLYGGEAEIPEGDIAWPRKTQYDTDLDKAKELMAASAYPDGFEVPLSISLDLASWMEPTALLVQEALGKIGIKVEIEKIPGANWRTAVLVEKRLPLHLENFGGWLNTPDYYFFWAYK
;
A
#
# COMPACT_ATOMS: atom_id res chain seq x y z
N MET A 1 -49.06 -38.79 27.40
CA MET A 1 -49.33 -37.35 27.64
C MET A 1 -48.00 -36.62 27.35
N THR A 2 -47.92 -36.05 26.19
CA THR A 2 -46.74 -35.32 25.67
C THR A 2 -46.95 -33.85 25.99
N GLU A 3 -46.15 -33.28 26.87
CA GLU A 3 -46.14 -31.84 27.13
C GLU A 3 -45.51 -31.10 25.97
N VAL A 4 -46.25 -30.19 25.41
CA VAL A 4 -45.85 -29.26 24.36
C VAL A 4 -45.13 -28.06 25.03
N THR A 5 -43.83 -28.00 24.89
CA THR A 5 -43.04 -26.86 25.37
C THR A 5 -43.26 -25.66 24.46
N THR A 6 -43.93 -24.64 24.98
CA THR A 6 -44.23 -23.41 24.25
C THR A 6 -42.99 -22.50 24.11
N ARG A 7 -42.88 -21.77 23.01
CA ARG A 7 -41.80 -20.80 22.65
C ARG A 7 -41.41 -19.80 23.78
N ARG A 8 -42.25 -19.66 24.80
CA ARG A 8 -42.06 -18.73 25.93
C ARG A 8 -41.01 -19.21 26.95
N ASN A 9 -40.70 -20.52 26.99
CA ASN A 9 -39.73 -21.08 27.92
C ASN A 9 -38.27 -21.10 27.37
N PHE A 10 -38.14 -20.93 26.04
CA PHE A 10 -36.80 -20.86 25.42
C PHE A 10 -36.08 -19.53 25.67
N LEU A 11 -36.82 -18.46 25.93
CA LEU A 11 -36.27 -17.12 26.22
C LEU A 11 -35.83 -16.90 27.67
N LYS A 12 -36.05 -17.87 28.58
CA LYS A 12 -35.63 -17.76 29.98
C LYS A 12 -34.34 -18.52 30.35
N MET A 13 -33.76 -19.30 29.42
CA MET A 13 -32.51 -20.03 29.66
C MET A 13 -31.26 -19.43 28.96
N GLY A 14 -31.38 -18.26 28.30
CA GLY A 14 -30.31 -17.58 27.58
C GLY A 14 -29.63 -16.43 28.30
N ALA A 15 -29.84 -16.25 29.64
CA ALA A 15 -29.33 -15.10 30.37
C ALA A 15 -28.24 -15.43 31.40
N ALA A 16 -27.32 -16.33 31.10
CA ALA A 16 -26.14 -16.54 31.94
C ALA A 16 -24.96 -16.92 31.06
N GLY A 17 -24.28 -15.93 30.51
CA GLY A 17 -23.08 -16.10 29.70
C GLY A 17 -22.74 -14.90 28.81
N ALA A 18 -23.25 -13.72 29.10
CA ALA A 18 -22.71 -12.50 28.48
C ALA A 18 -21.36 -12.22 29.16
N SER A 19 -20.27 -12.71 28.55
CA SER A 19 -18.95 -12.16 28.78
C SER A 19 -19.04 -10.66 28.49
N VAL A 20 -18.95 -9.85 29.53
CA VAL A 20 -18.82 -8.39 29.44
C VAL A 20 -17.48 -8.12 28.79
N LEU A 21 -17.48 -8.03 27.47
CA LEU A 21 -16.43 -7.30 26.78
C LEU A 21 -16.45 -5.89 27.39
N PRO A 22 -15.30 -5.38 27.87
CA PRO A 22 -15.26 -4.01 28.34
C PRO A 22 -15.63 -3.12 27.15
N PHE A 23 -16.84 -2.57 27.15
CA PHE A 23 -17.19 -1.44 26.33
C PHE A 23 -16.23 -0.32 26.72
N LEU A 24 -15.11 -0.20 26.00
CA LEU A 24 -14.36 1.05 25.97
C LEU A 24 -15.36 2.12 25.56
N LYS A 25 -15.82 2.92 26.53
CA LYS A 25 -16.67 4.07 26.26
C LYS A 25 -15.95 4.90 25.21
N ALA A 26 -16.47 4.90 23.99
CA ALA A 26 -16.06 5.83 22.98
C ALA A 26 -16.29 7.22 23.58
N MET A 27 -15.25 7.98 23.85
CA MET A 27 -15.41 9.39 24.19
C MET A 27 -15.96 10.07 22.94
N PRO A 28 -17.07 10.85 23.04
CA PRO A 28 -17.56 11.58 21.88
C PRO A 28 -16.46 12.49 21.33
N ALA A 29 -16.42 12.68 20.02
CA ALA A 29 -15.42 13.52 19.35
C ALA A 29 -15.31 14.93 19.94
N SER A 30 -16.41 15.46 20.48
CA SER A 30 -16.46 16.74 21.20
C SER A 30 -15.70 16.78 22.52
N ALA A 31 -15.29 15.64 23.08
CA ALA A 31 -14.48 15.56 24.29
C ALA A 31 -12.98 15.41 24.01
N GLN A 32 -12.58 15.32 22.74
CA GLN A 32 -11.19 15.29 22.29
C GLN A 32 -10.74 16.71 22.01
N GLY A 33 -9.52 17.07 22.44
CA GLY A 33 -8.96 18.41 22.16
C GLY A 33 -8.93 18.68 20.66
N ALA A 34 -9.01 19.94 20.26
CA ALA A 34 -9.01 20.38 18.85
C ALA A 34 -7.75 19.96 18.08
N ASP A 35 -6.71 19.47 18.76
CA ASP A 35 -5.42 19.02 18.24
C ASP A 35 -5.26 17.48 18.19
N THR A 36 -6.35 16.74 18.44
CA THR A 36 -6.39 15.27 18.39
C THR A 36 -7.35 14.78 17.32
N MET A 37 -6.91 13.87 16.47
CA MET A 37 -7.72 13.22 15.45
C MET A 37 -7.85 11.71 15.73
N VAL A 38 -9.07 11.18 15.63
CA VAL A 38 -9.33 9.73 15.67
C VAL A 38 -9.69 9.26 14.26
N VAL A 39 -8.94 8.28 13.81
CA VAL A 39 -9.08 7.64 12.50
C VAL A 39 -9.49 6.19 12.68
N VAL A 40 -10.43 5.69 11.90
CA VAL A 40 -10.75 4.27 11.86
C VAL A 40 -10.33 3.66 10.53
N VAL A 41 -9.72 2.46 10.62
CA VAL A 41 -9.21 1.69 9.48
C VAL A 41 -9.71 0.26 9.55
N GLY A 42 -9.73 -0.45 8.42
CA GLY A 42 -10.17 -1.85 8.38
C GLY A 42 -9.18 -2.83 8.99
N GLN A 43 -7.90 -2.47 8.95
CA GLN A 43 -6.80 -3.26 9.45
C GLN A 43 -5.70 -2.32 9.95
N THR A 44 -5.12 -2.62 11.10
CA THR A 44 -3.96 -1.92 11.61
C THR A 44 -2.66 -2.57 11.14
N ILE A 45 -1.57 -1.97 11.58
CA ILE A 45 -0.22 -2.48 11.31
C ILE A 45 0.05 -3.75 12.13
N ASN A 46 0.81 -4.64 11.53
CA ASN A 46 1.31 -5.86 12.16
C ASN A 46 2.79 -5.76 12.56
N SER A 47 3.45 -4.65 12.24
CA SER A 47 4.83 -4.35 12.61
C SER A 47 5.08 -2.84 12.52
N LEU A 48 5.91 -2.29 13.38
CA LEU A 48 6.40 -0.91 13.30
C LEU A 48 7.63 -0.79 12.37
N ASP A 49 8.17 -1.91 11.93
CA ASP A 49 9.29 -2.01 11.00
C ASP A 49 8.82 -2.36 9.60
N LEU A 50 8.92 -1.42 8.67
CA LEU A 50 8.55 -1.63 7.28
C LEU A 50 9.51 -2.57 6.54
N HIS A 51 10.75 -2.72 7.01
CA HIS A 51 11.73 -3.62 6.42
C HIS A 51 11.55 -5.09 6.84
N ARG A 52 10.72 -5.38 7.85
CA ARG A 52 10.47 -6.74 8.27
C ARG A 52 9.64 -7.50 7.23
N SER A 53 10.05 -8.71 6.90
CA SER A 53 9.29 -9.58 5.98
C SER A 53 7.88 -9.86 6.54
N GLY A 54 6.87 -9.85 5.67
CA GLY A 54 5.47 -10.04 6.04
C GLY A 54 4.79 -8.81 6.66
N THR A 55 5.44 -7.65 6.66
CA THR A 55 4.82 -6.40 7.12
C THR A 55 3.70 -5.97 6.17
N SER A 56 2.54 -5.60 6.75
CA SER A 56 1.36 -5.17 6.00
C SER A 56 1.55 -3.79 5.35
N ARG A 57 0.76 -3.49 4.31
CA ARG A 57 0.77 -2.16 3.66
C ARG A 57 0.44 -1.03 4.64
N ALA A 58 -0.39 -1.30 5.66
CA ALA A 58 -0.73 -0.32 6.68
C ALA A 58 0.51 0.24 7.42
N ALA A 59 1.61 -0.49 7.47
CA ALA A 59 2.85 -0.04 8.11
C ALA A 59 3.57 1.08 7.34
N TYR A 60 3.22 1.36 6.08
CA TYR A 60 3.77 2.50 5.34
C TYR A 60 3.54 3.83 6.07
N GLN A 61 2.41 3.95 6.78
CA GLN A 61 2.14 5.13 7.61
C GLN A 61 3.20 5.35 8.70
N VAL A 62 3.81 4.28 9.24
CA VAL A 62 4.92 4.42 10.19
C VAL A 62 6.17 4.94 9.48
N GLY A 63 6.50 4.35 8.32
CA GLY A 63 7.64 4.78 7.51
C GLY A 63 7.56 6.26 7.10
N ILE A 64 6.35 6.76 6.80
CA ILE A 64 6.14 8.15 6.35
C ILE A 64 6.10 9.15 7.51
N ASN A 65 5.49 8.78 8.64
CA ASN A 65 5.23 9.73 9.73
C ASN A 65 6.29 9.70 10.84
N CYS A 66 6.97 8.55 11.01
CA CYS A 66 7.92 8.33 12.10
C CYS A 66 9.37 8.46 11.68
N TYR A 67 9.64 8.42 10.39
CA TYR A 67 10.99 8.49 9.85
C TYR A 67 11.07 9.54 8.76
N ASP A 68 12.24 10.10 8.57
CA ASP A 68 12.57 10.95 7.43
C ASP A 68 13.46 10.18 6.44
N ARG A 69 13.45 10.60 5.17
CA ARG A 69 14.24 10.08 4.06
C ARG A 69 15.26 11.14 3.62
N LEU A 70 16.11 10.82 2.67
CA LEU A 70 17.00 11.82 2.09
C LEU A 70 16.23 12.91 1.35
N VAL A 71 15.22 12.48 0.58
CA VAL A 71 14.37 13.35 -0.24
C VAL A 71 12.92 12.91 -0.13
N SER A 72 11.99 13.79 -0.48
CA SER A 72 10.55 13.54 -0.55
C SER A 72 9.99 13.96 -1.91
N PHE A 73 8.78 13.50 -2.23
CA PHE A 73 8.01 14.09 -3.32
C PHE A 73 7.41 15.43 -2.90
N GLY A 74 7.32 16.36 -3.84
CA GLY A 74 6.53 17.56 -3.66
C GLY A 74 5.04 17.27 -3.53
N THR A 75 4.25 18.32 -3.31
CA THR A 75 2.78 18.20 -3.20
C THR A 75 2.09 19.11 -4.20
N LYS A 76 0.91 18.69 -4.64
CA LYS A 76 -0.01 19.45 -5.49
C LYS A 76 -1.44 19.34 -4.96
N GLU A 77 -2.29 20.29 -5.34
CA GLU A 77 -3.72 20.17 -5.04
C GLU A 77 -4.33 18.96 -5.74
N ALA A 78 -5.08 18.17 -5.00
CA ALA A 78 -5.79 17.02 -5.51
C ALA A 78 -7.17 17.39 -6.03
N ILE A 79 -7.65 16.68 -7.05
CA ILE A 79 -9.04 16.76 -7.50
C ILE A 79 -9.94 16.31 -6.34
N GLY A 80 -10.90 17.15 -5.97
CA GLY A 80 -11.79 16.87 -4.82
C GLY A 80 -11.30 17.43 -3.49
N GLY A 81 -10.23 18.24 -3.50
CA GLY A 81 -9.65 18.92 -2.34
C GLY A 81 -8.53 18.15 -1.65
N GLY A 82 -7.79 18.87 -0.79
CA GLY A 82 -6.62 18.32 -0.12
C GLY A 82 -5.35 18.33 -0.99
N LEU A 83 -4.31 17.62 -0.53
CA LEU A 83 -3.02 17.53 -1.20
C LEU A 83 -2.76 16.09 -1.68
N SER A 84 -2.12 15.96 -2.82
CA SER A 84 -1.57 14.73 -3.36
C SER A 84 -0.07 14.90 -3.60
N TYR A 85 0.66 13.80 -3.72
CA TYR A 85 2.05 13.84 -4.15
C TYR A 85 2.16 14.36 -5.59
N ASP A 86 3.13 15.23 -5.82
CA ASP A 86 3.60 15.59 -7.15
C ASP A 86 4.87 14.77 -7.45
N TYR A 87 4.70 13.68 -8.20
CA TYR A 87 5.79 12.78 -8.56
C TYR A 87 6.82 13.39 -9.53
N SER A 88 6.53 14.57 -10.09
CA SER A 88 7.45 15.29 -10.96
C SER A 88 8.43 16.18 -10.18
N VAL A 89 8.18 16.41 -8.89
CA VAL A 89 8.96 17.26 -8.01
C VAL A 89 9.61 16.46 -6.90
N ILE A 90 10.91 16.57 -6.76
CA ILE A 90 11.68 16.01 -5.64
C ILE A 90 12.16 17.14 -4.76
N GLU A 91 11.86 17.06 -3.47
CA GLU A 91 12.18 18.07 -2.47
C GLU A 91 13.20 17.54 -1.46
N PRO A 92 14.05 18.43 -0.89
CA PRO A 92 14.94 18.09 0.22
C PRO A 92 14.17 17.67 1.47
N GLU A 93 14.55 16.51 2.10
CA GLU A 93 14.02 16.09 3.40
C GLU A 93 15.16 16.06 4.45
N LEU A 94 15.91 14.96 4.64
CA LEU A 94 17.14 14.96 5.46
C LEU A 94 18.34 15.55 4.70
N ALA A 95 18.39 15.36 3.39
CA ALA A 95 19.40 16.04 2.59
C ALA A 95 19.03 17.51 2.40
N GLU A 96 19.98 18.42 2.64
CA GLU A 96 19.87 19.82 2.27
C GLU A 96 19.98 20.01 0.75
N SER A 97 20.88 19.23 0.14
CA SER A 97 21.15 19.27 -1.29
C SER A 97 21.78 17.95 -1.77
N TRP A 98 21.77 17.73 -3.08
CA TRP A 98 22.49 16.63 -3.71
C TRP A 98 23.00 17.01 -5.09
N THR A 99 24.01 16.26 -5.54
CA THR A 99 24.58 16.36 -6.89
C THR A 99 24.65 15.00 -7.53
N VAL A 100 24.57 14.95 -8.85
CA VAL A 100 24.76 13.77 -9.66
C VAL A 100 25.94 14.00 -10.59
N SER A 101 26.87 13.05 -10.65
CA SER A 101 28.01 13.11 -11.57
C SER A 101 27.57 13.11 -13.03
N ASP A 102 28.44 13.62 -13.93
CA ASP A 102 28.14 13.72 -15.37
C ASP A 102 27.81 12.37 -16.01
N ASP A 103 28.40 11.28 -15.50
CA ASP A 103 28.10 9.91 -15.96
C ASP A 103 26.83 9.31 -15.34
N GLY A 104 26.20 10.03 -14.41
CA GLY A 104 24.98 9.61 -13.72
C GLY A 104 25.17 8.45 -12.73
N MET A 105 26.42 8.09 -12.38
CA MET A 105 26.72 6.93 -11.54
C MET A 105 27.04 7.26 -10.09
N THR A 106 27.33 8.51 -9.76
CA THR A 106 27.62 8.94 -8.39
C THR A 106 26.65 10.01 -7.95
N LEU A 107 25.95 9.75 -6.85
CA LEU A 107 25.05 10.73 -6.20
C LEU A 107 25.67 11.09 -4.85
N THR A 108 25.86 12.40 -4.60
CA THR A 108 26.41 12.92 -3.35
C THR A 108 25.37 13.78 -2.66
N PHE A 109 25.01 13.44 -1.43
CA PHE A 109 24.03 14.11 -0.58
C PHE A 109 24.73 14.84 0.56
N LYS A 110 24.34 16.08 0.83
CA LYS A 110 24.71 16.84 2.03
C LYS A 110 23.52 16.82 2.99
N LEU A 111 23.74 16.36 4.22
CA LEU A 111 22.69 16.29 5.24
C LEU A 111 22.48 17.63 5.93
N LYS A 112 21.24 17.91 6.34
CA LYS A 112 20.89 19.07 7.14
C LYS A 112 21.56 18.99 8.52
N PRO A 113 22.31 20.00 8.95
CA PRO A 113 23.05 19.97 10.23
C PRO A 113 22.12 19.92 11.46
N GLU A 114 20.89 20.43 11.34
CA GLU A 114 19.88 20.45 12.40
C GLU A 114 19.07 19.15 12.53
N ALA A 115 19.19 18.21 11.58
CA ALA A 115 18.43 16.96 11.60
C ALA A 115 18.78 16.10 12.82
N LYS A 116 17.75 15.70 13.59
CA LYS A 116 17.92 14.93 14.82
C LYS A 116 16.93 13.78 14.91
N PHE A 117 17.36 12.70 15.51
CA PHE A 117 16.49 11.64 16.00
C PHE A 117 15.69 12.06 17.24
N TRP A 118 14.70 11.27 17.60
CA TRP A 118 13.84 11.56 18.75
C TRP A 118 14.54 11.62 20.10
N ASP A 119 15.71 10.98 20.23
CA ASP A 119 16.58 11.05 21.40
C ASP A 119 17.44 12.32 21.45
N GLY A 120 17.37 13.18 20.43
CA GLY A 120 18.12 14.41 20.28
C GLY A 120 19.48 14.26 19.63
N ARG A 121 19.92 13.03 19.30
CA ARG A 121 21.16 12.75 18.58
C ARG A 121 21.05 13.26 17.13
N LYS A 122 22.12 13.87 16.63
CA LYS A 122 22.21 14.30 15.23
C LYS A 122 22.12 13.10 14.29
N VAL A 123 21.39 13.26 13.18
CA VAL A 123 21.39 12.32 12.06
C VAL A 123 22.71 12.44 11.30
N THR A 124 23.38 11.33 11.04
CA THR A 124 24.68 11.30 10.34
C THR A 124 24.60 10.43 9.08
N ALA A 125 25.57 10.61 8.19
CA ALA A 125 25.71 9.78 6.99
C ALA A 125 25.97 8.29 7.34
N GLN A 126 26.52 8.00 8.54
CA GLN A 126 26.64 6.62 9.02
C GLN A 126 25.26 5.98 9.30
N ASP A 127 24.30 6.76 9.82
CA ASP A 127 22.93 6.27 10.02
C ASP A 127 22.23 6.00 8.68
N VAL A 128 22.42 6.89 7.70
CA VAL A 128 21.92 6.69 6.35
C VAL A 128 22.51 5.42 5.74
N LYS A 129 23.83 5.27 5.80
CA LYS A 129 24.52 4.08 5.30
C LYS A 129 23.98 2.81 5.95
N TRP A 130 23.93 2.76 7.29
CA TRP A 130 23.43 1.59 8.01
C TRP A 130 21.98 1.25 7.63
N SER A 131 21.12 2.25 7.47
CA SER A 131 19.72 2.07 7.09
C SER A 131 19.58 1.50 5.68
N PHE A 132 20.41 1.96 4.75
CA PHE A 132 20.42 1.48 3.37
C PHE A 132 21.06 0.10 3.25
N ASP A 133 22.16 -0.14 3.96
CA ASP A 133 22.79 -1.49 4.08
C ASP A 133 21.75 -2.50 4.57
N ARG A 134 20.98 -2.12 5.61
CA ARG A 134 19.88 -2.91 6.14
C ARG A 134 18.81 -3.19 5.09
N ALA A 135 18.30 -2.17 4.42
CA ALA A 135 17.23 -2.30 3.45
C ALA A 135 17.56 -3.27 2.31
N VAL A 136 18.81 -3.28 1.84
CA VAL A 136 19.26 -4.20 0.77
C VAL A 136 19.64 -5.58 1.28
N SER A 137 19.84 -5.76 2.61
CA SER A 137 20.35 -7.02 3.20
C SER A 137 19.29 -7.89 3.86
N VAL A 138 18.16 -7.31 4.35
CA VAL A 138 17.15 -8.06 5.10
C VAL A 138 16.25 -8.95 4.24
N GLY A 139 16.33 -8.83 2.93
CA GLY A 139 15.49 -9.58 2.00
C GLY A 139 14.05 -9.08 1.92
N GLY A 140 13.21 -9.84 1.22
CA GLY A 140 11.79 -9.51 1.08
C GLY A 140 11.51 -8.22 0.30
N PHE A 141 10.41 -7.57 0.63
CA PHE A 141 9.93 -6.39 -0.09
C PHE A 141 10.91 -5.20 -0.10
N PRO A 142 11.55 -4.79 1.02
CA PRO A 142 12.46 -3.65 0.99
C PRO A 142 13.63 -3.84 0.03
N THR A 143 14.25 -5.02 0.04
CA THR A 143 15.35 -5.34 -0.88
C THR A 143 14.92 -5.28 -2.35
N VAL A 144 13.71 -5.77 -2.66
CA VAL A 144 13.18 -5.68 -4.03
C VAL A 144 12.88 -4.24 -4.42
N GLN A 145 12.34 -3.42 -3.50
CA GLN A 145 12.06 -2.01 -3.78
C GLN A 145 13.34 -1.21 -4.02
N MET A 146 14.34 -1.34 -3.15
CA MET A 146 15.64 -0.67 -3.32
C MET A 146 16.29 -1.03 -4.67
N LYS A 147 16.11 -2.26 -5.13
CA LYS A 147 16.59 -2.72 -6.43
C LYS A 147 15.91 -2.01 -7.61
N ALA A 148 14.66 -1.56 -7.48
CA ALA A 148 13.99 -0.76 -8.50
C ALA A 148 14.76 0.54 -8.79
N GLY A 149 15.33 1.17 -7.76
CA GLY A 149 16.22 2.33 -7.86
C GLY A 149 17.68 2.00 -8.27
N GLY A 150 18.02 0.73 -8.50
CA GLY A 150 19.40 0.31 -8.79
C GLY A 150 20.28 0.18 -7.53
N LEU A 151 19.66 0.10 -6.34
CA LEU A 151 20.32 -0.01 -5.04
C LEU A 151 20.26 -1.48 -4.59
N GLU A 152 21.34 -2.22 -4.75
CA GLU A 152 21.30 -3.68 -4.65
C GLU A 152 22.22 -4.25 -3.55
N ARG A 153 23.25 -3.50 -3.11
CA ARG A 153 24.26 -4.01 -2.19
C ARG A 153 24.91 -2.91 -1.34
N PRO A 154 25.41 -3.25 -0.14
CA PRO A 154 26.01 -2.31 0.80
C PRO A 154 27.20 -1.52 0.26
N GLU A 155 27.99 -2.07 -0.66
CA GLU A 155 29.18 -1.44 -1.23
C GLU A 155 28.86 -0.17 -2.05
N GLN A 156 27.60 0.00 -2.44
CA GLN A 156 27.14 1.20 -3.14
C GLN A 156 27.00 2.42 -2.20
N PHE A 157 26.93 2.22 -0.88
CA PHE A 157 26.65 3.24 0.12
C PHE A 157 27.89 3.64 0.89
N ILE A 158 28.23 4.93 0.88
CA ILE A 158 29.45 5.45 1.50
C ILE A 158 29.11 6.65 2.36
N ALA A 159 29.47 6.61 3.64
CA ALA A 159 29.52 7.77 4.48
C ALA A 159 30.96 8.35 4.40
N GLU A 160 31.14 9.44 3.68
CA GLU A 160 32.46 10.08 3.53
C GLU A 160 32.88 10.83 4.80
N ASP A 161 31.91 11.48 5.42
CA ASP A 161 32.03 12.14 6.72
C ASP A 161 30.65 12.10 7.42
N ASP A 162 30.46 12.81 8.53
CA ASP A 162 29.20 12.82 9.27
C ASP A 162 28.02 13.43 8.48
N ASP A 163 28.31 14.34 7.55
CA ASP A 163 27.30 15.11 6.83
C ASP A 163 27.24 14.77 5.33
N THR A 164 28.12 13.91 4.83
CA THR A 164 28.22 13.58 3.41
C THR A 164 27.97 12.12 3.16
N PHE A 165 26.86 11.82 2.47
CA PHE A 165 26.51 10.48 2.04
C PHE A 165 26.60 10.33 0.53
N VAL A 166 27.22 9.25 0.06
CA VAL A 166 27.43 8.98 -1.37
C VAL A 166 26.83 7.65 -1.77
N ILE A 167 26.14 7.64 -2.90
CA ILE A 167 25.66 6.43 -3.58
C ILE A 167 26.48 6.24 -4.86
N LYS A 168 27.00 5.02 -5.07
CA LYS A 168 27.66 4.62 -6.32
C LYS A 168 26.82 3.56 -7.03
N LEU A 169 26.36 3.88 -8.21
CA LEU A 169 25.57 2.99 -9.06
C LEU A 169 26.46 2.20 -10.02
N ASP A 170 26.03 1.01 -10.41
CA ASP A 170 26.71 0.20 -11.44
C ASP A 170 26.38 0.67 -12.85
N ARG A 171 25.26 1.38 -12.99
CA ARG A 171 24.74 1.99 -14.23
C ARG A 171 23.88 3.18 -13.89
N PRO A 172 23.79 4.18 -14.77
CA PRO A 172 22.87 5.30 -14.58
C PRO A 172 21.43 4.81 -14.49
N SER A 173 20.65 5.35 -13.54
CA SER A 173 19.23 5.01 -13.37
C SER A 173 18.42 6.26 -13.11
N LYS A 174 17.34 6.46 -13.89
CA LYS A 174 16.37 7.54 -13.68
C LYS A 174 15.48 7.29 -12.47
N LEU A 175 15.41 6.05 -12.00
CA LEU A 175 14.56 5.67 -10.88
C LEU A 175 15.21 5.91 -9.52
N THR A 176 16.55 6.06 -9.43
CA THR A 176 17.25 6.13 -8.14
C THR A 176 16.74 7.26 -7.25
N ILE A 177 16.75 8.50 -7.72
CA ILE A 177 16.33 9.64 -6.90
C ILE A 177 14.84 9.55 -6.55
N PRO A 178 13.89 9.31 -7.48
CA PRO A 178 12.50 9.10 -7.12
C PRO A 178 12.28 7.94 -6.14
N ASP A 179 13.06 6.86 -6.25
CA ASP A 179 12.97 5.71 -5.34
C ASP A 179 13.45 6.04 -3.92
N LEU A 180 14.28 7.06 -3.75
CA LEU A 180 14.66 7.58 -2.42
C LEU A 180 13.55 8.37 -1.73
N ALA A 181 12.52 8.79 -2.46
CA ALA A 181 11.36 9.52 -1.93
C ALA A 181 10.22 8.60 -1.47
N VAL A 182 10.26 7.29 -1.80
CA VAL A 182 9.23 6.34 -1.36
C VAL A 182 9.43 5.92 0.11
N PRO A 183 8.45 5.26 0.77
CA PRO A 183 8.54 4.97 2.21
C PRO A 183 9.59 3.93 2.64
N VAL A 184 10.36 3.32 1.74
CA VAL A 184 11.32 2.25 2.09
C VAL A 184 12.69 2.78 2.51
N PRO A 185 13.35 3.71 1.79
CA PRO A 185 14.68 4.18 2.14
C PRO A 185 14.68 5.21 3.27
N TYR A 186 13.93 4.96 4.34
CA TYR A 186 13.93 5.82 5.52
C TYR A 186 15.18 5.61 6.38
N VAL A 187 15.53 6.65 7.15
CA VAL A 187 16.74 6.67 7.97
C VAL A 187 16.40 6.34 9.43
N ILE A 188 17.13 5.36 9.96
CA ILE A 188 16.93 4.78 11.30
C ILE A 188 18.05 5.26 12.22
N ASN A 189 17.76 5.49 13.49
CA ASN A 189 18.77 5.70 14.53
C ASN A 189 19.58 4.41 14.73
N SER A 190 20.66 4.26 13.97
CA SER A 190 21.48 3.05 13.97
C SER A 190 22.11 2.75 15.33
N VAL A 191 22.48 3.79 16.07
CA VAL A 191 23.10 3.66 17.40
C VAL A 191 22.10 3.11 18.41
N GLU A 192 20.88 3.61 18.41
CA GLU A 192 19.82 3.11 19.28
C GLU A 192 19.50 1.65 18.98
N VAL A 193 19.34 1.30 17.69
CA VAL A 193 19.02 -0.07 17.30
C VAL A 193 20.16 -1.02 17.67
N GLN A 194 21.41 -0.69 17.35
CA GLN A 194 22.57 -1.53 17.67
C GLN A 194 22.78 -1.72 19.19
N ALA A 195 22.40 -0.72 20.00
CA ALA A 195 22.48 -0.83 21.45
C ALA A 195 21.41 -1.75 22.05
N ASN A 196 20.30 -1.99 21.35
CA ASN A 196 19.15 -2.76 21.83
C ASN A 196 18.91 -4.07 21.05
N ALA A 197 19.57 -4.26 19.92
CA ALA A 197 19.46 -5.47 19.12
C ALA A 197 20.12 -6.67 19.79
N ALA A 198 19.55 -7.87 19.61
CA ALA A 198 20.18 -9.10 20.05
C ALA A 198 21.43 -9.42 19.20
N ALA A 199 22.38 -10.16 19.78
CA ALA A 199 23.66 -10.46 19.11
C ALA A 199 23.48 -11.27 17.80
N ASP A 200 22.42 -12.02 17.67
CA ASP A 200 22.03 -12.81 16.50
C ASP A 200 21.07 -12.06 15.55
N ASP A 201 20.68 -10.83 15.90
CA ASP A 201 19.86 -9.93 15.07
C ASP A 201 20.58 -8.60 14.78
N PRO A 202 21.65 -8.60 13.96
CA PRO A 202 22.47 -7.42 13.73
C PRO A 202 21.72 -6.24 13.07
N TRP A 203 20.57 -6.52 12.48
CA TRP A 203 19.72 -5.52 11.86
C TRP A 203 18.57 -5.03 12.76
N GLY A 204 18.44 -5.56 14.00
CA GLY A 204 17.43 -5.17 14.96
C GLY A 204 15.98 -5.40 14.49
N LEU A 205 15.73 -6.49 13.76
CA LEU A 205 14.40 -6.81 13.22
C LEU A 205 13.36 -7.02 14.34
N GLU A 206 13.76 -7.65 15.43
CA GLU A 206 12.86 -7.86 16.57
C GLU A 206 12.69 -6.58 17.40
N TYR A 207 13.74 -5.78 17.58
CA TYR A 207 13.65 -4.50 18.26
C TYR A 207 12.71 -3.54 17.53
N LEU A 208 12.97 -3.30 16.25
CA LEU A 208 12.20 -2.39 15.41
C LEU A 208 10.78 -2.87 15.13
N HIS A 209 10.50 -4.16 15.27
CA HIS A 209 9.15 -4.70 15.17
C HIS A 209 8.16 -3.97 16.10
N THR A 210 8.61 -3.59 17.29
CA THR A 210 7.76 -2.96 18.32
C THR A 210 8.20 -1.56 18.73
N THR A 211 9.40 -1.13 18.35
CA THR A 211 10.00 0.14 18.82
C THR A 211 10.62 0.88 17.62
N PRO A 212 9.93 1.86 17.04
CA PRO A 212 10.49 2.64 15.95
C PRO A 212 11.57 3.61 16.48
N ALA A 213 12.69 3.69 15.80
CA ALA A 213 13.84 4.55 16.12
C ALA A 213 14.03 5.60 15.05
N GLY A 214 13.14 6.59 15.00
CA GLY A 214 13.01 7.56 13.91
C GLY A 214 13.41 8.98 14.23
N SER A 215 13.27 9.83 13.22
CA SER A 215 13.48 11.29 13.26
C SER A 215 12.23 12.08 12.92
N GLY A 216 11.19 11.42 12.40
CA GLY A 216 10.03 12.03 11.78
C GLY A 216 9.14 12.89 12.66
N ALA A 217 8.14 13.51 12.03
CA ALA A 217 7.23 14.47 12.65
C ALA A 217 6.33 13.87 13.76
N PHE A 218 6.13 12.56 13.79
CA PHE A 218 5.35 11.87 14.81
C PHE A 218 6.13 10.70 15.42
N LYS A 219 5.88 10.45 16.70
CA LYS A 219 6.40 9.33 17.47
C LYS A 219 5.27 8.36 17.79
N VAL A 220 5.49 7.06 17.65
CA VAL A 220 4.56 6.05 18.18
C VAL A 220 4.71 6.02 19.69
N THR A 221 3.67 6.40 20.41
CA THR A 221 3.65 6.38 21.89
C THR A 221 2.84 5.24 22.49
N ARG A 222 1.99 4.61 21.67
CA ARG A 222 1.27 3.40 22.03
C ARG A 222 0.94 2.60 20.78
N TRP A 223 1.17 1.30 20.85
CA TRP A 223 0.70 0.33 19.88
C TRP A 223 0.11 -0.90 20.56
N SER A 224 -1.13 -1.22 20.23
CA SER A 224 -1.83 -2.43 20.63
C SER A 224 -2.26 -3.14 19.36
N PRO A 225 -1.58 -4.21 18.93
CA PRO A 225 -1.90 -4.93 17.70
C PRO A 225 -3.37 -5.36 17.67
N GLY A 226 -4.05 -5.16 16.53
CA GLY A 226 -5.48 -5.46 16.35
C GLY A 226 -6.44 -4.48 17.04
N GLU A 227 -5.95 -3.45 17.73
CA GLU A 227 -6.80 -2.48 18.41
C GLU A 227 -6.52 -1.04 17.97
N GLN A 228 -5.30 -0.55 18.25
CA GLN A 228 -4.96 0.85 18.01
C GLN A 228 -3.47 1.13 17.90
N LEU A 229 -3.18 2.25 17.23
CA LEU A 229 -1.88 2.89 17.17
C LEU A 229 -2.05 4.37 17.53
N VAL A 230 -1.19 4.90 18.40
CA VAL A 230 -1.21 6.31 18.79
C VAL A 230 0.09 6.99 18.37
N TYR A 231 -0.07 8.05 17.63
CA TYR A 231 1.00 8.97 17.28
C TYR A 231 0.90 10.24 18.11
N ASP A 232 2.01 10.68 18.69
CA ASP A 232 2.17 11.99 19.29
C ASP A 232 3.19 12.79 18.46
N ARG A 233 2.92 14.07 18.24
CA ARG A 233 3.79 14.96 17.46
C ARG A 233 5.17 15.11 18.11
N ASN A 234 6.19 15.08 17.29
CA ASN A 234 7.55 15.46 17.68
C ASN A 234 7.69 16.97 17.59
N ASP A 235 7.59 17.67 18.72
CA ASP A 235 7.68 19.14 18.74
C ASP A 235 9.10 19.67 18.40
N ASP A 236 10.11 18.80 18.44
CA ASP A 236 11.51 19.11 18.06
C ASP A 236 11.83 18.76 16.60
N TRP A 237 10.83 18.36 15.82
CA TRP A 237 11.04 17.99 14.41
C TRP A 237 11.43 19.20 13.58
N ALA A 238 12.56 19.10 12.83
CA ALA A 238 13.13 20.16 12.03
C ALA A 238 12.97 19.94 10.50
N GLY A 239 12.25 18.87 10.08
CA GLY A 239 12.09 18.53 8.66
C GLY A 239 11.19 19.49 7.88
N GLY A 240 10.38 20.32 8.56
CA GLY A 240 9.44 21.24 7.94
C GLY A 240 8.54 21.94 8.95
N PRO A 241 7.42 22.53 8.51
CA PRO A 241 6.42 23.11 9.40
C PRO A 241 5.82 22.04 10.32
N LEU A 242 5.72 22.32 11.61
CA LEU A 242 5.11 21.36 12.54
C LEU A 242 3.66 21.06 12.16
N PRO A 243 3.25 19.78 12.17
CA PRO A 243 1.85 19.40 11.98
C PRO A 243 0.91 20.11 12.96
N ALA A 244 -0.28 20.52 12.52
CA ALA A 244 -1.27 21.15 13.37
C ALA A 244 -1.79 20.18 14.46
N LEU A 245 -1.94 18.89 14.12
CA LEU A 245 -2.35 17.87 15.06
C LEU A 245 -1.21 17.50 16.00
N LYS A 246 -1.50 17.45 17.30
CA LYS A 246 -0.57 16.97 18.32
C LYS A 246 -0.68 15.46 18.55
N ARG A 247 -1.85 14.89 18.26
CA ARG A 247 -2.10 13.47 18.45
C ARG A 247 -2.99 12.90 17.35
N VAL A 248 -2.65 11.70 16.88
CA VAL A 248 -3.50 10.92 15.99
C VAL A 248 -3.68 9.52 16.58
N VAL A 249 -4.94 9.10 16.75
CA VAL A 249 -5.30 7.78 17.24
C VAL A 249 -5.90 6.99 16.09
N ILE A 250 -5.22 5.96 15.64
CA ILE A 250 -5.70 5.05 14.61
C ILE A 250 -6.29 3.82 15.28
N ARG A 251 -7.56 3.53 15.05
CA ARG A 251 -8.29 2.40 15.62
C ARG A 251 -8.64 1.39 14.55
N GLU A 252 -8.42 0.12 14.84
CA GLU A 252 -8.88 -0.96 13.99
C GLU A 252 -10.37 -1.21 14.17
N VAL A 253 -11.11 -1.14 13.08
CA VAL A 253 -12.54 -1.46 13.00
C VAL A 253 -12.76 -2.26 11.72
N PRO A 254 -12.66 -3.61 11.77
CA PRO A 254 -12.69 -4.46 10.57
C PRO A 254 -13.94 -4.30 9.70
N SER A 255 -15.11 -4.09 10.32
CA SER A 255 -16.39 -3.95 9.59
C SER A 255 -16.50 -2.59 8.87
N PRO A 256 -16.59 -2.55 7.53
CA PRO A 256 -16.82 -1.30 6.78
C PRO A 256 -18.11 -0.58 7.20
N ALA A 257 -19.20 -1.33 7.43
CA ALA A 257 -20.46 -0.76 7.88
C ALA A 257 -20.36 -0.08 9.26
N THR A 258 -19.52 -0.63 10.16
CA THR A 258 -19.26 0.00 11.46
C THR A 258 -18.41 1.27 11.28
N ARG A 259 -17.39 1.27 10.41
CA ARG A 259 -16.59 2.47 10.10
C ARG A 259 -17.48 3.58 9.53
N ARG A 260 -18.34 3.22 8.57
CA ARG A 260 -19.35 4.13 8.00
C ARG A 260 -20.20 4.76 9.10
N ALA A 261 -20.82 3.94 9.96
CA ALA A 261 -21.69 4.43 11.03
C ALA A 261 -20.95 5.32 12.05
N LEU A 262 -19.67 5.08 12.32
CA LEU A 262 -18.88 5.89 13.25
C LEU A 262 -18.60 7.29 12.69
N VAL A 263 -18.26 7.39 11.40
CA VAL A 263 -17.99 8.70 10.76
C VAL A 263 -19.28 9.48 10.52
N GLU A 264 -20.38 8.84 10.13
CA GLU A 264 -21.68 9.49 9.96
C GLU A 264 -22.22 10.12 11.26
N ARG A 265 -21.96 9.47 12.41
CA ARG A 265 -22.36 10.01 13.72
C ARG A 265 -21.40 11.06 14.28
N GLY A 266 -20.23 11.26 13.65
CA GLY A 266 -19.19 12.12 14.17
C GLY A 266 -18.46 11.56 15.40
N ASP A 267 -18.55 10.24 15.64
CA ASP A 267 -17.82 9.56 16.73
C ASP A 267 -16.30 9.48 16.44
N VAL A 268 -15.94 9.62 15.17
CA VAL A 268 -14.56 9.71 14.66
C VAL A 268 -14.48 10.80 13.60
N GLN A 269 -13.26 11.37 13.41
CA GLN A 269 -13.05 12.44 12.45
C GLN A 269 -12.75 11.94 11.04
N MET A 270 -12.26 10.70 10.92
CA MET A 270 -11.88 10.14 9.61
C MET A 270 -12.07 8.62 9.58
N ALA A 271 -12.46 8.10 8.42
CA ALA A 271 -12.56 6.68 8.16
C ALA A 271 -11.91 6.34 6.82
N PHE A 272 -11.07 5.30 6.80
CA PHE A 272 -10.49 4.74 5.58
C PHE A 272 -11.14 3.41 5.20
N GLY A 273 -11.03 3.07 3.90
CA GLY A 273 -11.48 1.78 3.38
C GLY A 273 -13.00 1.62 3.46
N ILE A 274 -13.74 2.70 3.30
CA ILE A 274 -15.18 2.68 3.04
C ILE A 274 -15.37 2.18 1.61
N PRO A 275 -16.22 1.18 1.35
CA PRO A 275 -16.51 0.70 0.00
C PRO A 275 -17.00 1.85 -0.91
N ASP A 276 -16.63 1.79 -2.19
CA ASP A 276 -16.92 2.87 -3.14
C ASP A 276 -18.41 3.23 -3.23
N LYS A 277 -19.28 2.21 -3.16
CA LYS A 277 -20.73 2.41 -3.06
C LYS A 277 -21.12 3.27 -1.87
N ASP A 278 -20.63 2.90 -0.67
CA ASP A 278 -20.94 3.62 0.56
C ASP A 278 -20.36 5.04 0.55
N ALA A 279 -19.15 5.20 0.00
CA ALA A 279 -18.52 6.51 -0.15
C ALA A 279 -19.31 7.42 -1.11
N ALA A 280 -19.84 6.88 -2.20
CA ALA A 280 -20.72 7.63 -3.11
C ALA A 280 -22.03 8.09 -2.42
N GLU A 281 -22.63 7.24 -1.60
CA GLU A 281 -23.83 7.60 -0.82
C GLU A 281 -23.55 8.66 0.27
N LEU A 282 -22.33 8.66 0.82
CA LEU A 282 -21.92 9.60 1.89
C LEU A 282 -21.57 10.99 1.37
N ALA A 283 -21.23 11.13 0.10
CA ALA A 283 -20.70 12.38 -0.49
C ALA A 283 -21.64 13.59 -0.35
N ASP A 284 -22.95 13.34 -0.19
CA ASP A 284 -23.95 14.40 0.02
C ASP A 284 -24.04 14.88 1.48
N THR A 285 -23.44 14.15 2.43
CA THR A 285 -23.65 14.39 3.87
C THR A 285 -22.36 14.64 4.65
N ILE A 286 -21.24 14.13 4.18
CA ILE A 286 -19.91 14.34 4.77
C ILE A 286 -18.88 14.57 3.67
N ASP A 287 -17.75 15.16 4.03
CA ASP A 287 -16.63 15.35 3.10
C ASP A 287 -16.01 13.99 2.71
N VAL A 288 -16.10 13.64 1.44
CA VAL A 288 -15.46 12.47 0.87
C VAL A 288 -14.28 12.89 0.02
N PHE A 289 -13.07 12.69 0.53
CA PHE A 289 -11.84 12.95 -0.21
C PHE A 289 -11.45 11.73 -1.04
N SER A 290 -11.36 11.91 -2.34
CA SER A 290 -10.91 10.90 -3.28
C SER A 290 -9.76 11.48 -4.10
N THR A 291 -8.56 11.00 -3.81
CA THR A 291 -7.37 11.44 -4.55
C THR A 291 -7.09 10.46 -5.68
N PRO A 292 -6.95 10.92 -6.94
CA PRO A 292 -6.50 10.07 -8.03
C PRO A 292 -5.12 9.48 -7.72
N VAL A 293 -5.00 8.17 -7.82
CA VAL A 293 -3.70 7.49 -7.80
C VAL A 293 -3.22 7.38 -9.24
N GLU A 294 -2.63 8.45 -9.77
CA GLU A 294 -2.26 8.61 -11.18
C GLU A 294 -1.26 7.56 -11.69
N ASN A 295 -0.57 6.90 -10.78
CA ASN A 295 0.45 5.90 -11.04
C ASN A 295 0.05 4.51 -10.55
N CYS A 296 -1.23 4.16 -10.62
CA CYS A 296 -1.73 2.86 -10.20
C CYS A 296 -2.61 2.25 -11.29
N ILE A 297 -2.35 0.99 -11.62
CA ILE A 297 -3.13 0.20 -12.57
C ILE A 297 -3.71 -1.00 -11.84
N HIS A 298 -5.03 -1.18 -11.91
CA HIS A 298 -5.69 -2.40 -11.46
C HIS A 298 -5.67 -3.43 -12.59
N CYS A 299 -5.19 -4.63 -12.30
CA CYS A 299 -4.93 -5.65 -13.30
C CYS A 299 -5.49 -7.02 -12.89
N LEU A 300 -5.94 -7.78 -13.89
CA LEU A 300 -6.05 -9.23 -13.80
C LEU A 300 -4.74 -9.84 -14.34
N CYS A 301 -4.03 -10.58 -13.51
CA CYS A 301 -2.67 -11.04 -13.77
C CYS A 301 -2.61 -12.57 -13.94
N PRO A 302 -2.50 -13.09 -15.17
CA PRO A 302 -2.20 -14.48 -15.41
C PRO A 302 -0.70 -14.74 -15.21
N ASN A 303 -0.37 -15.74 -14.40
CA ASN A 303 1.01 -16.16 -14.16
C ASN A 303 1.45 -17.16 -15.23
N PHE A 304 2.49 -16.85 -15.99
CA PHE A 304 2.97 -17.69 -17.09
C PHE A 304 3.66 -18.98 -16.63
N SER A 305 3.96 -19.16 -15.35
CA SER A 305 4.38 -20.47 -14.83
C SER A 305 3.23 -21.47 -14.72
N PHE A 306 1.98 -21.04 -14.78
CA PHE A 306 0.82 -21.91 -14.90
C PHE A 306 0.59 -22.27 -16.37
N GLU A 307 0.63 -23.58 -16.69
CA GLU A 307 0.70 -24.08 -18.07
C GLU A 307 -0.38 -23.51 -19.00
N PRO A 308 -1.69 -23.45 -18.64
CA PRO A 308 -2.71 -22.89 -19.51
C PRO A 308 -2.44 -21.42 -19.93
N PHE A 309 -1.76 -20.65 -19.11
CA PHE A 309 -1.43 -19.25 -19.42
C PHE A 309 -0.19 -19.10 -20.32
N GLN A 310 0.49 -20.17 -20.68
CA GLN A 310 1.54 -20.15 -21.71
C GLN A 310 0.91 -20.07 -23.13
N ASP A 311 -0.32 -20.55 -23.30
CA ASP A 311 -1.03 -20.41 -24.58
C ASP A 311 -1.50 -18.96 -24.81
N ALA A 312 -1.07 -18.36 -25.92
CA ALA A 312 -1.44 -17.01 -26.28
C ALA A 312 -2.94 -16.84 -26.58
N ASN A 313 -3.60 -17.89 -27.10
CA ASN A 313 -5.04 -17.86 -27.37
C ASN A 313 -5.83 -17.84 -26.07
N VAL A 314 -5.40 -18.59 -25.04
CA VAL A 314 -6.01 -18.53 -23.70
C VAL A 314 -5.92 -17.11 -23.12
N ARG A 315 -4.74 -16.48 -23.15
CA ARG A 315 -4.57 -15.11 -22.62
C ARG A 315 -5.42 -14.09 -23.36
N LYS A 316 -5.49 -14.19 -24.71
CA LYS A 316 -6.34 -13.32 -25.54
C LYS A 316 -7.82 -13.58 -25.28
N ALA A 317 -8.23 -14.84 -25.12
CA ALA A 317 -9.59 -15.18 -24.77
C ALA A 317 -10.03 -14.56 -23.46
N ILE A 318 -9.16 -14.61 -22.42
CA ILE A 318 -9.39 -13.95 -21.13
C ILE A 318 -9.55 -12.44 -21.35
N ALA A 319 -8.66 -11.81 -22.11
CA ALA A 319 -8.71 -10.38 -22.35
C ALA A 319 -10.01 -9.94 -23.07
N TYR A 320 -10.54 -10.74 -24.01
CA TYR A 320 -11.84 -10.47 -24.64
C TYR A 320 -13.04 -10.85 -23.75
N ALA A 321 -12.88 -11.76 -22.78
CA ALA A 321 -13.97 -12.16 -21.89
C ALA A 321 -14.19 -11.18 -20.73
N VAL A 322 -13.16 -10.42 -20.31
CA VAL A 322 -13.25 -9.48 -19.16
C VAL A 322 -14.34 -8.46 -19.44
N PRO A 323 -15.31 -8.27 -18.51
CA PRO A 323 -16.41 -7.33 -18.66
C PRO A 323 -15.98 -5.92 -18.18
N TYR A 324 -15.16 -5.25 -18.97
CA TYR A 324 -14.51 -3.98 -18.59
C TYR A 324 -15.48 -2.91 -18.15
N GLU A 325 -16.56 -2.69 -18.90
CA GLU A 325 -17.57 -1.68 -18.58
C GLU A 325 -18.32 -2.02 -17.29
N ASP A 326 -18.74 -3.28 -17.12
CA ASP A 326 -19.41 -3.71 -15.89
C ASP A 326 -18.51 -3.53 -14.67
N ILE A 327 -17.21 -3.88 -14.77
CA ILE A 327 -16.23 -3.66 -13.70
C ILE A 327 -16.10 -2.16 -13.40
N PHE A 328 -15.96 -1.33 -14.42
CA PHE A 328 -15.82 0.11 -14.26
C PHE A 328 -17.05 0.73 -13.58
N GLN A 329 -18.25 0.36 -14.02
CA GLN A 329 -19.50 0.94 -13.50
C GLN A 329 -19.91 0.37 -12.13
N THR A 330 -19.75 -0.95 -11.93
CA THR A 330 -20.36 -1.60 -10.75
C THR A 330 -19.36 -1.97 -9.66
N ALA A 331 -18.09 -2.22 -9.99
CA ALA A 331 -17.05 -2.48 -9.00
C ALA A 331 -16.24 -1.23 -8.67
N ALA A 332 -15.93 -0.39 -9.65
CA ALA A 332 -15.19 0.86 -9.48
C ALA A 332 -16.09 2.10 -9.33
N PHE A 333 -17.40 1.99 -9.55
CA PHE A 333 -18.39 3.10 -9.49
C PHE A 333 -17.99 4.31 -10.33
N GLY A 334 -17.45 4.06 -11.55
CA GLY A 334 -17.00 5.10 -12.46
C GLY A 334 -15.74 5.84 -12.01
N ARG A 335 -15.03 5.35 -10.99
CA ARG A 335 -13.78 5.94 -10.48
C ARG A 335 -12.58 5.42 -11.24
N GLY A 336 -11.76 6.31 -11.78
CA GLY A 336 -10.60 5.97 -12.59
C GLY A 336 -10.84 6.14 -14.09
N LEU A 337 -9.96 5.54 -14.87
CA LEU A 337 -10.05 5.50 -16.34
C LEU A 337 -9.86 4.06 -16.81
N PRO A 338 -10.75 3.54 -17.68
CA PRO A 338 -10.55 2.21 -18.24
C PRO A 338 -9.36 2.22 -19.20
N LEU A 339 -8.41 1.31 -19.01
CA LEU A 339 -7.27 1.12 -19.94
C LEU A 339 -7.68 0.28 -21.15
N TYR A 340 -8.65 -0.62 -20.95
CA TYR A 340 -9.19 -1.53 -21.97
C TYR A 340 -10.72 -1.44 -21.96
N GLY A 341 -11.32 -1.67 -23.10
CA GLY A 341 -12.77 -1.81 -23.22
C GLY A 341 -13.58 -0.53 -23.08
N GLY A 342 -12.95 0.62 -23.05
CA GLY A 342 -13.62 1.91 -22.91
C GLY A 342 -13.22 2.92 -23.99
N GLU A 343 -14.08 3.92 -24.20
CA GLU A 343 -13.70 5.12 -24.95
C GLU A 343 -12.99 6.07 -23.98
N ALA A 344 -11.66 6.16 -24.10
CA ALA A 344 -10.91 7.18 -23.39
C ALA A 344 -10.99 8.50 -24.16
N GLU A 345 -11.38 9.59 -23.50
CA GLU A 345 -11.12 10.93 -23.99
C GLU A 345 -9.61 11.15 -24.03
N ILE A 346 -9.09 11.38 -25.24
CA ILE A 346 -7.67 11.64 -25.46
C ILE A 346 -7.47 13.15 -25.34
N PRO A 347 -6.68 13.67 -24.38
CA PRO A 347 -6.31 15.07 -24.34
C PRO A 347 -5.60 15.47 -25.65
N GLU A 348 -5.99 16.61 -26.25
CA GLU A 348 -5.31 17.14 -27.44
C GLU A 348 -3.83 17.44 -27.12
N GLY A 349 -2.92 16.93 -27.92
CA GLY A 349 -1.56 17.47 -28.05
C GLY A 349 -0.40 16.60 -27.61
N ASP A 350 -0.59 15.48 -26.89
CA ASP A 350 0.51 14.61 -26.46
C ASP A 350 0.23 13.13 -26.70
N ILE A 351 1.22 12.27 -26.42
CA ILE A 351 1.07 10.82 -26.51
C ILE A 351 -0.14 10.45 -25.66
N ALA A 352 -1.26 10.24 -26.34
CA ALA A 352 -2.54 9.96 -25.73
C ALA A 352 -2.45 8.70 -24.85
N TRP A 353 -2.61 8.88 -23.56
CA TRP A 353 -2.70 7.80 -22.59
C TRP A 353 -4.02 7.97 -21.80
N PRO A 354 -4.80 6.90 -21.61
CA PRO A 354 -4.59 5.57 -22.18
C PRO A 354 -4.87 5.54 -23.70
N ARG A 355 -4.04 4.80 -24.44
CA ARG A 355 -4.33 4.54 -25.84
C ARG A 355 -5.53 3.61 -25.96
N LYS A 356 -6.38 3.82 -26.95
CA LYS A 356 -7.40 2.84 -27.31
C LYS A 356 -6.71 1.48 -27.55
N THR A 357 -7.08 0.49 -26.75
CA THR A 357 -6.49 -0.84 -26.85
C THR A 357 -7.26 -1.70 -27.84
N GLN A 358 -6.64 -2.80 -28.28
CA GLN A 358 -7.25 -3.76 -29.18
C GLN A 358 -8.28 -4.68 -28.50
N TYR A 359 -8.44 -4.60 -27.17
CA TYR A 359 -9.30 -5.48 -26.41
C TYR A 359 -10.52 -4.74 -25.92
N ASP A 360 -11.68 -5.19 -26.38
CA ASP A 360 -12.99 -4.86 -25.86
C ASP A 360 -13.66 -6.14 -25.36
N THR A 361 -14.73 -6.06 -24.59
CA THR A 361 -15.49 -7.24 -24.19
C THR A 361 -16.19 -7.86 -25.40
N ASP A 362 -15.73 -9.04 -25.83
CA ASP A 362 -16.25 -9.80 -26.95
C ASP A 362 -16.23 -11.30 -26.63
N LEU A 363 -17.35 -11.80 -26.10
CA LEU A 363 -17.47 -13.20 -25.68
C LEU A 363 -17.44 -14.19 -26.85
N ASP A 364 -17.87 -13.79 -28.04
CA ASP A 364 -17.85 -14.68 -29.21
C ASP A 364 -16.41 -14.85 -29.68
N LYS A 365 -15.65 -13.78 -29.72
CA LYS A 365 -14.22 -13.81 -30.01
C LYS A 365 -13.44 -14.57 -28.94
N ALA A 366 -13.79 -14.42 -27.67
CA ALA A 366 -13.18 -15.17 -26.57
C ALA A 366 -13.41 -16.69 -26.70
N LYS A 367 -14.63 -17.11 -27.05
CA LYS A 367 -14.96 -18.53 -27.33
C LYS A 367 -14.22 -19.09 -28.52
N GLU A 368 -14.14 -18.31 -29.63
CA GLU A 368 -13.36 -18.70 -30.82
C GLU A 368 -11.89 -18.97 -30.44
N LEU A 369 -11.29 -18.09 -29.66
CA LEU A 369 -9.91 -18.21 -29.22
C LEU A 369 -9.70 -19.40 -28.27
N MET A 370 -10.63 -19.65 -27.34
CA MET A 370 -10.59 -20.85 -26.49
C MET A 370 -10.66 -22.14 -27.31
N ALA A 371 -11.59 -22.19 -28.30
CA ALA A 371 -11.71 -23.35 -29.19
C ALA A 371 -10.44 -23.59 -30.05
N ALA A 372 -9.68 -22.53 -30.33
CA ALA A 372 -8.41 -22.59 -31.08
C ALA A 372 -7.18 -22.76 -30.17
N SER A 373 -7.34 -22.86 -28.85
CA SER A 373 -6.27 -23.05 -27.88
C SER A 373 -5.96 -24.54 -27.63
N ALA A 374 -4.93 -24.79 -26.84
CA ALA A 374 -4.66 -26.13 -26.31
C ALA A 374 -5.69 -26.59 -25.25
N TYR A 375 -6.63 -25.73 -24.86
CA TYR A 375 -7.63 -25.96 -23.81
C TYR A 375 -9.06 -25.67 -24.29
N PRO A 376 -9.55 -26.30 -25.38
CA PRO A 376 -10.86 -26.00 -25.96
C PRO A 376 -12.03 -26.32 -25.02
N ASP A 377 -11.84 -27.26 -24.11
CA ASP A 377 -12.85 -27.64 -23.10
C ASP A 377 -12.74 -26.81 -21.80
N GLY A 378 -11.82 -25.84 -21.76
CA GLY A 378 -11.55 -25.01 -20.58
C GLY A 378 -10.66 -25.69 -19.53
N PHE A 379 -10.59 -25.07 -18.35
CA PHE A 379 -9.82 -25.56 -17.20
C PHE A 379 -10.30 -24.90 -15.90
N GLU A 380 -9.83 -25.43 -14.76
CA GLU A 380 -10.08 -24.84 -13.44
C GLU A 380 -8.85 -24.05 -12.97
N VAL A 381 -9.08 -22.87 -12.34
CA VAL A 381 -8.01 -22.03 -11.81
C VAL A 381 -8.49 -21.23 -10.61
N PRO A 382 -7.69 -21.11 -9.51
CA PRO A 382 -8.00 -20.17 -8.45
C PRO A 382 -7.74 -18.73 -8.94
N LEU A 383 -8.68 -17.83 -8.61
CA LEU A 383 -8.49 -16.39 -8.70
C LEU A 383 -8.25 -15.85 -7.30
N SER A 384 -7.00 -15.53 -7.01
CA SER A 384 -6.62 -15.06 -5.69
C SER A 384 -6.81 -13.55 -5.56
N ILE A 385 -7.32 -13.11 -4.40
CA ILE A 385 -7.51 -11.71 -4.04
C ILE A 385 -6.95 -11.40 -2.66
N SER A 386 -6.48 -10.17 -2.45
CA SER A 386 -6.01 -9.68 -1.16
C SER A 386 -7.17 -9.20 -0.29
N LEU A 387 -7.23 -9.64 0.97
CA LEU A 387 -8.20 -9.11 1.93
C LEU A 387 -7.97 -7.62 2.26
N ASP A 388 -6.73 -7.12 2.16
CA ASP A 388 -6.43 -5.70 2.37
C ASP A 388 -7.04 -4.80 1.28
N LEU A 389 -7.34 -5.37 0.10
CA LEU A 389 -7.88 -4.69 -1.07
C LEU A 389 -9.27 -5.22 -1.47
N ALA A 390 -9.94 -5.93 -0.56
CA ALA A 390 -11.23 -6.59 -0.82
C ALA A 390 -12.32 -5.62 -1.30
N SER A 391 -12.24 -4.34 -0.92
CA SER A 391 -13.24 -3.34 -1.32
C SER A 391 -13.45 -3.23 -2.84
N TRP A 392 -12.38 -3.39 -3.63
CA TRP A 392 -12.46 -3.39 -5.08
C TRP A 392 -12.18 -4.76 -5.71
N MET A 393 -11.32 -5.58 -5.09
CA MET A 393 -10.98 -6.90 -5.64
C MET A 393 -12.14 -7.88 -5.58
N GLU A 394 -12.93 -7.86 -4.51
CA GLU A 394 -14.02 -8.83 -4.34
C GLU A 394 -15.14 -8.66 -5.37
N PRO A 395 -15.72 -7.45 -5.57
CA PRO A 395 -16.71 -7.25 -6.62
C PRO A 395 -16.15 -7.48 -8.03
N THR A 396 -14.91 -7.09 -8.29
CA THR A 396 -14.22 -7.36 -9.58
C THR A 396 -14.07 -8.87 -9.80
N ALA A 397 -13.63 -9.62 -8.78
CA ALA A 397 -13.42 -11.07 -8.91
C ALA A 397 -14.71 -11.82 -9.23
N LEU A 398 -15.85 -11.40 -8.68
CA LEU A 398 -17.17 -12.00 -8.99
C LEU A 398 -17.55 -11.80 -10.45
N LEU A 399 -17.34 -10.60 -11.00
CA LEU A 399 -17.61 -10.31 -12.42
C LEU A 399 -16.67 -11.10 -13.34
N VAL A 400 -15.39 -11.18 -12.99
CA VAL A 400 -14.40 -11.97 -13.73
C VAL A 400 -14.73 -13.45 -13.68
N GLN A 401 -15.10 -14.00 -12.52
CA GLN A 401 -15.51 -15.39 -12.34
C GLN A 401 -16.69 -15.75 -13.27
N GLU A 402 -17.73 -14.92 -13.29
CA GLU A 402 -18.89 -15.12 -14.16
C GLU A 402 -18.48 -15.08 -15.65
N ALA A 403 -17.70 -14.09 -16.04
CA ALA A 403 -17.28 -13.89 -17.42
C ALA A 403 -16.39 -15.04 -17.94
N LEU A 404 -15.40 -15.46 -17.16
CA LEU A 404 -14.51 -16.58 -17.52
C LEU A 404 -15.26 -17.92 -17.56
N GLY A 405 -16.29 -18.11 -16.73
CA GLY A 405 -17.18 -19.26 -16.79
C GLY A 405 -17.89 -19.38 -18.16
N LYS A 406 -18.22 -18.28 -18.82
CA LYS A 406 -18.86 -18.25 -20.16
C LYS A 406 -17.96 -18.78 -21.28
N ILE A 407 -16.66 -18.85 -21.04
CA ILE A 407 -15.65 -19.37 -22.00
C ILE A 407 -15.00 -20.67 -21.52
N GLY A 408 -15.61 -21.38 -20.54
CA GLY A 408 -15.18 -22.69 -20.07
C GLY A 408 -14.09 -22.65 -18.99
N ILE A 409 -13.64 -21.49 -18.54
CA ILE A 409 -12.66 -21.36 -17.45
C ILE A 409 -13.41 -21.29 -16.11
N LYS A 410 -13.28 -22.34 -15.30
CA LYS A 410 -13.91 -22.41 -13.99
C LYS A 410 -13.00 -21.76 -12.95
N VAL A 411 -13.45 -20.64 -12.40
CA VAL A 411 -12.70 -19.85 -11.44
C VAL A 411 -13.20 -20.09 -10.02
N GLU A 412 -12.28 -20.35 -9.08
CA GLU A 412 -12.53 -20.40 -7.65
C GLU A 412 -11.86 -19.19 -6.97
N ILE A 413 -12.68 -18.36 -6.27
CA ILE A 413 -12.14 -17.16 -5.62
C ILE A 413 -11.46 -17.53 -4.30
N GLU A 414 -10.15 -17.30 -4.21
CA GLU A 414 -9.33 -17.50 -3.02
C GLU A 414 -9.02 -16.16 -2.35
N LYS A 415 -9.38 -16.02 -1.06
CA LYS A 415 -9.14 -14.79 -0.27
C LYS A 415 -7.91 -14.98 0.61
N ILE A 416 -6.88 -14.17 0.41
CA ILE A 416 -5.58 -14.28 1.10
C ILE A 416 -5.36 -13.06 2.00
N PRO A 417 -4.98 -13.22 3.28
CA PRO A 417 -4.57 -12.12 4.15
C PRO A 417 -3.41 -11.32 3.55
N GLY A 418 -3.42 -9.97 3.70
CA GLY A 418 -2.53 -9.07 2.98
C GLY A 418 -1.03 -9.33 3.17
N ALA A 419 -0.59 -9.73 4.38
CA ALA A 419 0.80 -10.10 4.62
C ALA A 419 1.22 -11.34 3.80
N ASN A 420 0.38 -12.38 3.78
CA ASN A 420 0.60 -13.59 3.00
C ASN A 420 0.47 -13.32 1.50
N TRP A 421 -0.43 -12.42 1.10
CA TRP A 421 -0.61 -11.98 -0.27
C TRP A 421 0.70 -11.44 -0.87
N ARG A 422 1.34 -10.48 -0.19
CA ARG A 422 2.57 -9.87 -0.68
C ARG A 422 3.69 -10.89 -0.86
N THR A 423 3.83 -11.82 0.07
CA THR A 423 4.81 -12.91 -0.05
C THR A 423 4.49 -13.79 -1.25
N ALA A 424 3.23 -14.20 -1.41
CA ALA A 424 2.80 -15.08 -2.50
C ALA A 424 2.95 -14.44 -3.89
N VAL A 425 2.67 -13.15 -4.02
CA VAL A 425 2.75 -12.42 -5.31
C VAL A 425 4.18 -11.99 -5.63
N LEU A 426 4.87 -11.32 -4.69
CA LEU A 426 6.13 -10.63 -4.99
C LEU A 426 7.37 -11.51 -4.79
N VAL A 427 7.34 -12.42 -3.84
CA VAL A 427 8.50 -13.25 -3.47
C VAL A 427 8.38 -14.63 -4.08
N GLU A 428 7.30 -15.35 -3.78
CA GLU A 428 7.10 -16.74 -4.21
C GLU A 428 6.61 -16.82 -5.67
N LYS A 429 5.89 -15.80 -6.14
CA LYS A 429 5.29 -15.74 -7.49
C LYS A 429 4.45 -16.99 -7.82
N ARG A 430 3.71 -17.51 -6.85
CA ARG A 430 3.05 -18.84 -6.92
C ARG A 430 1.58 -18.80 -7.30
N LEU A 431 0.94 -17.60 -7.34
CA LEU A 431 -0.48 -17.48 -7.64
C LEU A 431 -0.73 -17.61 -9.14
N PRO A 432 -1.56 -18.59 -9.60
CA PRO A 432 -1.81 -18.78 -11.03
C PRO A 432 -2.54 -17.62 -11.69
N LEU A 433 -3.63 -17.14 -11.06
CA LEU A 433 -4.40 -15.98 -11.50
C LEU A 433 -4.72 -15.11 -10.29
N HIS A 434 -4.50 -13.82 -10.40
CA HIS A 434 -4.77 -12.92 -9.29
C HIS A 434 -5.14 -11.51 -9.77
N LEU A 435 -5.86 -10.77 -8.92
CA LEU A 435 -6.02 -9.33 -9.10
C LEU A 435 -4.86 -8.63 -8.40
N GLU A 436 -4.34 -7.57 -9.00
CA GLU A 436 -3.27 -6.77 -8.43
C GLU A 436 -3.45 -5.29 -8.75
N ASN A 437 -2.86 -4.44 -7.93
CA ASN A 437 -2.65 -3.05 -8.25
C ASN A 437 -1.14 -2.77 -8.37
N PHE A 438 -0.70 -2.49 -9.58
CA PHE A 438 0.68 -2.07 -9.83
C PHE A 438 0.80 -0.56 -9.75
N GLY A 439 1.82 -0.10 -9.05
CA GLY A 439 2.13 1.31 -8.94
C GLY A 439 1.89 1.88 -7.55
N GLY A 440 1.64 3.18 -7.51
CA GLY A 440 1.41 3.93 -6.27
C GLY A 440 2.66 4.59 -5.69
N TRP A 441 3.87 4.35 -6.23
CA TRP A 441 5.10 4.95 -5.70
C TRP A 441 5.92 5.72 -6.72
N LEU A 442 6.11 5.20 -7.93
CA LEU A 442 6.78 5.91 -9.02
C LEU A 442 5.88 5.95 -10.24
N ASN A 443 5.83 7.10 -10.92
CA ASN A 443 4.99 7.29 -12.11
C ASN A 443 5.84 7.23 -13.39
N THR A 444 6.45 6.06 -13.65
CA THR A 444 7.24 5.84 -14.87
C THR A 444 7.03 4.45 -15.44
N PRO A 445 7.07 4.27 -16.76
CA PRO A 445 6.97 2.95 -17.39
C PRO A 445 8.02 1.96 -16.89
N ASP A 446 9.25 2.40 -16.65
CA ASP A 446 10.36 1.56 -16.17
C ASP A 446 10.02 0.87 -14.84
N TYR A 447 9.31 1.57 -13.94
CA TYR A 447 8.87 1.03 -12.65
C TYR A 447 7.82 -0.07 -12.81
N TYR A 448 6.84 0.14 -13.72
CA TYR A 448 5.84 -0.88 -14.01
C TYR A 448 6.46 -2.11 -14.67
N PHE A 449 7.40 -1.93 -15.59
CA PHE A 449 8.12 -3.04 -16.21
C PHE A 449 8.96 -3.81 -15.20
N PHE A 450 9.58 -3.14 -14.23
CA PHE A 450 10.30 -3.80 -13.16
C PHE A 450 9.42 -4.77 -12.36
N TRP A 451 8.20 -4.36 -12.01
CA TRP A 451 7.30 -5.19 -11.20
C TRP A 451 6.54 -6.25 -11.99
N ALA A 452 6.10 -5.94 -13.20
CA ALA A 452 5.22 -6.79 -13.99
C ALA A 452 5.94 -7.81 -14.85
N TYR A 453 7.18 -7.54 -15.29
CA TYR A 453 7.84 -8.32 -16.34
C TYR A 453 9.23 -8.86 -15.97
N LYS A 454 9.63 -8.80 -14.72
CA LYS A 454 10.90 -9.36 -14.25
C LYS A 454 10.74 -10.56 -13.33
#